data_7d350f413bf0d13c8b483b2085152e33
#
_entry.id   7d350f413bf0d13c8b483b2085152e33
#
_cell.length_a   1.000
_cell.length_b   1.000
_cell.length_c   1.000
_cell.angle_alpha   90.00
_cell.angle_beta   90.00
_cell.angle_gamma   90.00
#
_symmetry.space_group_name_H-M   'P 1'
#
loop_
_entity.id
_entity.type
_entity.pdbx_description
1 polymer ?
#
loop_
_entity_poly.entity_id
_entity_poly.type
_entity_poly.pdbx_seq_one_letter_code
_entity_poly.pdbx_strand_id
1 'polypeptide(L)'
;MTRVAVFTGGEPKRIGDALERAEACARSAGVEVVPTVEDDADLVVVLGGDGTMLRALRATLGSGTPVFGVKFGRVGFLTSADASRLDEALPRVFSGDYRVVELSTLTARIGGGSHSAVNDVVVTSSRPGRMVELGWEIGGEELEAQPCDGMICCTPSGSTAYNLSNGGPVMMWGLEAMAITFVAPHSLHARPLVVPRGPDLTVTNQTAQHAVTVLVDGNAVGELGSRDSLSVGIGDETSLLGVLPEITFFSRYHDVFP
;
A
#
# COMPACT_ATOMS: atom_id res chain seq x y z
N MET A 1 16.26 20.58 -1.57
CA MET A 1 16.01 19.69 -0.41
C MET A 1 16.94 20.11 0.71
N THR A 2 16.40 20.33 1.90
CA THR A 2 17.16 20.81 3.06
C THR A 2 17.09 19.82 4.23
N ARG A 3 16.00 19.05 4.33
CA ARG A 3 15.75 18.16 5.47
C ARG A 3 15.26 16.79 5.00
N VAL A 4 15.79 15.72 5.58
CA VAL A 4 15.41 14.34 5.27
C VAL A 4 15.18 13.54 6.55
N ALA A 5 14.09 12.77 6.60
CA ALA A 5 13.90 11.74 7.61
C ALA A 5 14.37 10.38 7.07
N VAL A 6 15.06 9.59 7.91
CA VAL A 6 15.46 8.23 7.55
C VAL A 6 14.63 7.23 8.33
N PHE A 7 13.84 6.43 7.59
CA PHE A 7 12.94 5.43 8.14
C PHE A 7 13.52 4.03 7.92
N THR A 8 13.76 3.32 9.00
CA THR A 8 14.32 1.97 8.93
C THR A 8 13.29 0.91 9.27
N GLY A 9 13.38 -0.25 8.64
CA GLY A 9 12.51 -1.38 8.93
C GLY A 9 13.23 -2.71 8.75
N GLY A 10 12.89 -3.66 9.62
CA GLY A 10 13.47 -5.00 9.64
C GLY A 10 14.54 -5.17 10.73
N GLU A 11 15.22 -6.31 10.69
CA GLU A 11 16.29 -6.60 11.65
C GLU A 11 17.49 -5.66 11.43
N PRO A 12 18.04 -5.03 12.48
CA PRO A 12 19.22 -4.15 12.36
C PRO A 12 20.40 -4.79 11.62
N LYS A 13 20.56 -6.11 11.74
CA LYS A 13 21.60 -6.89 11.04
C LYS A 13 21.47 -6.86 9.50
N ARG A 14 20.28 -6.62 8.96
CA ARG A 14 20.04 -6.56 7.50
C ARG A 14 20.40 -5.19 6.93
N ILE A 15 20.26 -4.15 7.73
CA ILE A 15 20.54 -2.77 7.34
C ILE A 15 22.04 -2.49 7.48
N GLY A 16 22.71 -3.13 8.48
CA GLY A 16 24.15 -2.98 8.70
C GLY A 16 24.56 -1.53 8.88
N ASP A 17 25.55 -1.08 8.12
CA ASP A 17 26.08 0.27 8.09
C ASP A 17 25.29 1.25 7.22
N ALA A 18 24.20 0.80 6.59
CA ALA A 18 23.49 1.60 5.60
C ALA A 18 22.88 2.88 6.18
N LEU A 19 22.46 2.85 7.45
CA LEU A 19 21.98 4.05 8.12
C LEU A 19 23.11 5.10 8.24
N GLU A 20 24.27 4.71 8.73
CA GLU A 20 25.46 5.59 8.85
C GLU A 20 25.88 6.15 7.48
N ARG A 21 25.83 5.30 6.43
CA ARG A 21 26.13 5.70 5.04
C ARG A 21 25.10 6.69 4.50
N ALA A 22 23.80 6.44 4.73
CA ALA A 22 22.75 7.36 4.32
C ALA A 22 22.89 8.72 5.00
N GLU A 23 23.17 8.75 6.31
CA GLU A 23 23.43 9.97 7.04
C GLU A 23 24.72 10.68 6.56
N ALA A 24 25.78 9.94 6.23
CA ALA A 24 27.00 10.49 5.66
C ALA A 24 26.75 11.13 4.28
N CYS A 25 25.94 10.49 3.42
CA CYS A 25 25.51 11.05 2.14
C CYS A 25 24.72 12.36 2.35
N ALA A 26 23.78 12.39 3.29
CA ALA A 26 22.99 13.59 3.60
C ALA A 26 23.91 14.74 4.07
N ARG A 27 24.80 14.48 5.04
CA ARG A 27 25.78 15.47 5.52
C ARG A 27 26.66 16.02 4.38
N SER A 28 27.12 15.14 3.49
CA SER A 28 27.97 15.55 2.35
C SER A 28 27.21 16.39 1.34
N ALA A 29 25.90 16.20 1.23
CA ALA A 29 25.02 17.00 0.38
C ALA A 29 24.52 18.29 1.07
N GLY A 30 24.89 18.55 2.32
CA GLY A 30 24.38 19.69 3.09
C GLY A 30 22.91 19.55 3.50
N VAL A 31 22.39 18.31 3.56
CA VAL A 31 21.00 17.99 3.95
C VAL A 31 20.99 17.62 5.43
N GLU A 32 20.08 18.23 6.20
CA GLU A 32 19.86 17.92 7.61
C GLU A 32 19.07 16.61 7.75
N VAL A 33 19.54 15.71 8.60
CA VAL A 33 18.77 14.50 8.96
C VAL A 33 17.92 14.82 10.18
N VAL A 34 16.59 14.70 10.03
CA VAL A 34 15.62 14.93 11.10
C VAL A 34 15.12 13.61 11.69
N PRO A 35 14.74 13.59 13.00
CA PRO A 35 14.35 12.35 13.67
C PRO A 35 13.08 11.72 13.13
N THR A 36 12.11 12.53 12.73
CA THR A 36 10.78 12.07 12.30
C THR A 36 10.29 12.80 11.06
N VAL A 37 9.28 12.27 10.42
CA VAL A 37 8.59 12.90 9.27
C VAL A 37 7.87 14.18 9.68
N GLU A 38 7.39 14.25 10.91
CA GLU A 38 6.65 15.39 11.47
C GLU A 38 7.52 16.62 11.70
N ASP A 39 8.83 16.46 11.58
CA ASP A 39 9.82 17.55 11.70
C ASP A 39 10.04 18.34 10.39
N ASP A 40 9.02 18.47 9.55
CA ASP A 40 9.05 19.15 8.25
C ASP A 40 10.11 18.59 7.28
N ALA A 41 10.16 17.27 7.12
CA ALA A 41 11.06 16.63 6.18
C ALA A 41 10.60 16.88 4.73
N ASP A 42 11.53 17.28 3.85
CA ASP A 42 11.29 17.42 2.42
C ASP A 42 11.18 16.07 1.71
N LEU A 43 11.75 15.02 2.31
CA LEU A 43 11.78 13.65 1.80
C LEU A 43 11.93 12.66 2.95
N VAL A 44 11.33 11.48 2.80
CA VAL A 44 11.63 10.32 3.64
C VAL A 44 12.45 9.31 2.86
N VAL A 45 13.62 8.93 3.37
CA VAL A 45 14.42 7.82 2.85
C VAL A 45 14.12 6.57 3.65
N VAL A 46 13.67 5.52 2.99
CA VAL A 46 13.40 4.22 3.61
C VAL A 46 14.54 3.26 3.32
N LEU A 47 15.10 2.68 4.38
CA LEU A 47 16.04 1.56 4.29
C LEU A 47 15.30 0.28 4.66
N GLY A 48 14.82 -0.47 3.64
CA GLY A 48 13.99 -1.64 3.91
C GLY A 48 13.39 -2.26 2.65
N GLY A 49 12.31 -3.04 2.81
CA GLY A 49 11.51 -3.60 1.72
C GLY A 49 10.14 -2.95 1.62
N ASP A 50 9.26 -3.49 0.75
CA ASP A 50 7.93 -2.93 0.47
C ASP A 50 7.07 -2.76 1.73
N GLY A 51 7.14 -3.68 2.69
CA GLY A 51 6.40 -3.51 3.95
C GLY A 51 6.88 -2.31 4.79
N THR A 52 8.17 -1.93 4.71
CA THR A 52 8.69 -0.73 5.36
C THR A 52 8.30 0.52 4.58
N MET A 53 8.34 0.43 3.24
CA MET A 53 7.85 1.48 2.36
C MET A 53 6.38 1.80 2.64
N LEU A 54 5.52 0.78 2.74
CA LEU A 54 4.10 0.95 3.03
C LEU A 54 3.87 1.70 4.35
N ARG A 55 4.64 1.37 5.40
CA ARG A 55 4.54 2.08 6.69
C ARG A 55 4.95 3.55 6.58
N ALA A 56 6.01 3.85 5.83
CA ALA A 56 6.46 5.21 5.60
C ALA A 56 5.44 5.99 4.74
N LEU A 57 4.95 5.41 3.64
CA LEU A 57 3.93 6.02 2.78
C LEU A 57 2.63 6.34 3.53
N ARG A 58 2.25 5.49 4.51
CA ARG A 58 1.11 5.78 5.40
C ARG A 58 1.40 6.92 6.38
N ALA A 59 2.62 6.96 6.93
CA ALA A 59 3.01 8.01 7.87
C ALA A 59 3.12 9.38 7.20
N THR A 60 3.41 9.43 5.89
CA THR A 60 3.49 10.68 5.11
C THR A 60 2.20 11.03 4.38
N LEU A 61 1.13 10.24 4.53
CA LEU A 61 -0.11 10.49 3.83
C LEU A 61 -0.68 11.87 4.18
N GLY A 62 -1.00 12.67 3.17
CA GLY A 62 -1.50 14.03 3.33
C GLY A 62 -0.46 15.10 3.69
N SER A 63 0.80 14.72 4.00
CA SER A 63 1.86 15.69 4.33
C SER A 63 2.49 16.37 3.10
N GLY A 64 2.32 15.79 1.91
CA GLY A 64 3.03 16.24 0.71
C GLY A 64 4.49 15.78 0.63
N THR A 65 4.96 14.97 1.59
CA THR A 65 6.36 14.49 1.66
C THR A 65 6.53 13.19 0.88
N PRO A 66 7.39 13.15 -0.16
CA PRO A 66 7.67 11.92 -0.91
C PRO A 66 8.47 10.92 -0.10
N VAL A 67 8.31 9.63 -0.43
CA VAL A 67 9.04 8.52 0.19
C VAL A 67 9.89 7.83 -0.86
N PHE A 68 11.22 7.79 -0.65
CA PHE A 68 12.19 7.12 -1.52
C PHE A 68 12.72 5.86 -0.83
N GLY A 69 12.69 4.71 -1.53
CA GLY A 69 13.09 3.43 -0.96
C GLY A 69 14.41 2.89 -1.48
N VAL A 70 15.30 2.51 -0.55
CA VAL A 70 16.47 1.67 -0.80
C VAL A 70 16.18 0.28 -0.27
N LYS A 71 16.21 -0.72 -1.15
CA LYS A 71 15.81 -2.07 -0.81
C LYS A 71 16.93 -2.88 -0.18
N PHE A 72 16.54 -3.62 0.87
CA PHE A 72 17.35 -4.65 1.51
C PHE A 72 16.62 -5.99 1.39
N GLY A 73 17.06 -6.85 0.48
CA GLY A 73 16.44 -8.16 0.23
C GLY A 73 15.84 -8.30 -1.17
N ARG A 74 14.69 -8.99 -1.28
CA ARG A 74 14.07 -9.28 -2.59
C ARG A 74 13.55 -8.03 -3.27
N VAL A 75 13.48 -8.07 -4.61
CA VAL A 75 12.90 -7.00 -5.42
C VAL A 75 11.43 -6.83 -5.05
N GLY A 76 11.03 -5.58 -4.83
CA GLY A 76 9.66 -5.18 -4.65
C GLY A 76 9.24 -4.10 -5.65
N PHE A 77 8.00 -3.66 -5.60
CA PHE A 77 7.47 -2.62 -6.47
C PHE A 77 7.73 -1.20 -5.95
N LEU A 78 7.84 -1.02 -4.64
CA LEU A 78 7.88 0.31 -4.01
C LEU A 78 9.30 0.86 -3.78
N THR A 79 10.34 0.03 -3.88
CA THR A 79 11.72 0.49 -3.66
C THR A 79 12.39 0.88 -4.98
N SER A 80 13.23 1.91 -5.01
CA SER A 80 13.81 2.50 -6.22
C SER A 80 15.30 2.20 -6.42
N ALA A 81 16.03 1.89 -5.37
CA ALA A 81 17.45 1.58 -5.44
C ALA A 81 17.79 0.31 -4.67
N ASP A 82 18.86 -0.35 -5.08
CA ASP A 82 19.47 -1.45 -4.33
C ASP A 82 20.39 -0.92 -3.23
N ALA A 83 20.52 -1.66 -2.12
CA ALA A 83 21.46 -1.34 -1.05
C ALA A 83 22.92 -1.23 -1.53
N SER A 84 23.30 -2.01 -2.56
CA SER A 84 24.63 -1.94 -3.19
C SER A 84 24.88 -0.62 -3.92
N ARG A 85 23.81 0.07 -4.34
CA ARG A 85 23.87 1.35 -5.06
C ARG A 85 23.48 2.55 -4.18
N LEU A 86 23.40 2.38 -2.85
CA LEU A 86 22.99 3.43 -1.92
C LEU A 86 23.82 4.70 -2.10
N ASP A 87 25.15 4.58 -2.13
CA ASP A 87 26.09 5.70 -2.23
C ASP A 87 26.06 6.40 -3.60
N GLU A 88 25.49 5.79 -4.61
CA GLU A 88 25.24 6.36 -5.92
C GLU A 88 23.85 7.03 -5.98
N ALA A 89 22.84 6.37 -5.43
CA ALA A 89 21.45 6.80 -5.53
C ALA A 89 21.13 8.00 -4.62
N LEU A 90 21.57 7.98 -3.36
CA LEU A 90 21.21 9.04 -2.41
C LEU A 90 21.75 10.43 -2.77
N PRO A 91 23.01 10.61 -3.23
CA PRO A 91 23.46 11.92 -3.70
C PRO A 91 22.64 12.47 -4.86
N ARG A 92 22.20 11.62 -5.78
CA ARG A 92 21.28 12.01 -6.87
C ARG A 92 19.96 12.52 -6.31
N VAL A 93 19.36 11.74 -5.42
CA VAL A 93 18.08 12.08 -4.77
C VAL A 93 18.19 13.39 -4.00
N PHE A 94 19.23 13.59 -3.22
CA PHE A 94 19.45 14.81 -2.43
C PHE A 94 19.71 16.04 -3.31
N SER A 95 20.25 15.85 -4.53
CA SER A 95 20.36 16.92 -5.52
C SER A 95 19.06 17.20 -6.29
N GLY A 96 18.01 16.41 -6.06
CA GLY A 96 16.71 16.55 -6.73
C GLY A 96 16.55 15.70 -7.99
N ASP A 97 17.52 14.81 -8.32
CA ASP A 97 17.44 13.90 -9.47
C ASP A 97 16.56 12.69 -9.13
N TYR A 98 15.28 12.93 -8.92
CA TYR A 98 14.23 11.93 -8.77
C TYR A 98 12.89 12.51 -9.26
N ARG A 99 11.93 11.66 -9.55
CA ARG A 99 10.55 12.03 -9.85
C ARG A 99 9.61 11.48 -8.81
N VAL A 100 8.49 12.14 -8.61
CA VAL A 100 7.40 11.72 -7.72
C VAL A 100 6.33 11.03 -8.55
N VAL A 101 5.89 9.88 -8.08
CA VAL A 101 4.72 9.15 -8.59
C VAL A 101 3.62 9.26 -7.54
N GLU A 102 2.49 9.82 -7.93
CA GLU A 102 1.29 9.86 -7.09
C GLU A 102 0.62 8.48 -7.09
N LEU A 103 0.43 7.92 -5.91
CA LEU A 103 -0.25 6.65 -5.68
C LEU A 103 -1.63 6.94 -5.13
N SER A 104 -2.66 6.48 -5.83
CA SER A 104 -4.05 6.55 -5.36
C SER A 104 -4.20 5.78 -4.06
N THR A 105 -5.10 6.22 -3.19
CA THR A 105 -5.46 5.55 -1.94
C THR A 105 -6.90 5.05 -1.99
N LEU A 106 -7.26 4.22 -1.02
CA LEU A 106 -8.66 3.89 -0.71
C LEU A 106 -9.07 4.54 0.61
N THR A 107 -10.34 4.87 0.73
CA THR A 107 -10.96 5.27 1.99
C THR A 107 -11.98 4.22 2.39
N ALA A 108 -11.73 3.55 3.52
CA ALA A 108 -12.67 2.63 4.17
C ALA A 108 -13.45 3.38 5.26
N ARG A 109 -14.78 3.32 5.22
CA ARG A 109 -15.68 3.93 6.22
C ARG A 109 -16.39 2.81 6.99
N ILE A 110 -16.09 2.70 8.28
CA ILE A 110 -16.60 1.66 9.17
C ILE A 110 -16.93 2.24 10.56
N GLY A 111 -18.07 1.89 11.15
CA GLY A 111 -18.43 2.27 12.51
C GLY A 111 -18.41 3.78 12.79
N GLY A 112 -18.64 4.61 11.77
CA GLY A 112 -18.54 6.08 11.85
C GLY A 112 -17.11 6.63 11.77
N GLY A 113 -16.09 5.78 11.67
CA GLY A 113 -14.69 6.14 11.40
C GLY A 113 -14.32 6.06 9.93
N SER A 114 -13.20 6.70 9.57
CA SER A 114 -12.61 6.69 8.22
C SER A 114 -11.13 6.30 8.29
N HIS A 115 -10.70 5.41 7.40
CA HIS A 115 -9.33 4.88 7.36
C HIS A 115 -8.81 4.90 5.93
N SER A 116 -7.64 5.49 5.71
CA SER A 116 -7.00 5.53 4.41
C SER A 116 -6.06 4.34 4.23
N ALA A 117 -6.13 3.66 3.08
CA ALA A 117 -5.25 2.57 2.67
C ALA A 117 -4.39 2.98 1.48
N VAL A 118 -3.10 2.70 1.55
CA VAL A 118 -2.17 2.85 0.42
C VAL A 118 -2.21 1.61 -0.48
N ASN A 119 -2.29 0.41 0.10
CA ASN A 119 -2.39 -0.84 -0.66
C ASN A 119 -3.82 -1.38 -0.74
N ASP A 120 -4.40 -1.76 0.40
CA ASP A 120 -5.65 -2.53 0.38
C ASP A 120 -6.51 -2.39 1.64
N VAL A 121 -7.79 -2.65 1.44
CA VAL A 121 -8.78 -2.91 2.48
C VAL A 121 -9.22 -4.37 2.33
N VAL A 122 -9.09 -5.15 3.40
CA VAL A 122 -9.42 -6.58 3.40
C VAL A 122 -10.52 -6.85 4.40
N VAL A 123 -11.55 -7.57 3.97
CA VAL A 123 -12.58 -8.13 4.83
C VAL A 123 -12.35 -9.63 4.92
N THR A 124 -12.14 -10.16 6.10
CA THR A 124 -11.81 -11.59 6.29
C THR A 124 -12.49 -12.16 7.51
N SER A 125 -12.62 -13.49 7.56
CA SER A 125 -13.18 -14.16 8.73
C SER A 125 -12.38 -13.82 10.00
N SER A 126 -13.07 -13.47 11.09
CA SER A 126 -12.45 -13.34 12.42
C SER A 126 -12.07 -14.70 13.02
N ARG A 127 -12.50 -15.80 12.41
CA ARG A 127 -12.24 -17.18 12.86
C ARG A 127 -11.45 -17.96 11.81
N PRO A 128 -10.21 -18.34 12.09
CA PRO A 128 -9.39 -19.15 11.16
C PRO A 128 -10.12 -20.41 10.68
N GLY A 129 -10.06 -20.67 9.37
CA GLY A 129 -10.68 -21.85 8.75
C GLY A 129 -12.21 -21.82 8.69
N ARG A 130 -12.83 -20.67 8.91
CA ARG A 130 -14.27 -20.48 8.76
C ARG A 130 -14.54 -19.51 7.61
N MET A 131 -15.28 -20.03 6.65
CA MET A 131 -15.80 -19.25 5.52
C MET A 131 -16.80 -18.20 6.01
N VAL A 132 -16.89 -17.12 5.27
CA VAL A 132 -17.86 -16.04 5.45
C VAL A 132 -18.71 -15.90 4.20
N GLU A 133 -19.89 -15.32 4.36
CA GLU A 133 -20.75 -14.91 3.26
C GLU A 133 -20.79 -13.39 3.20
N LEU A 134 -20.23 -12.82 2.14
CA LEU A 134 -20.13 -11.38 1.94
C LEU A 134 -21.10 -10.93 0.85
N GLY A 135 -22.08 -10.13 1.26
CA GLY A 135 -22.88 -9.34 0.32
C GLY A 135 -22.05 -8.14 -0.14
N TRP A 136 -22.21 -7.73 -1.37
CA TRP A 136 -21.51 -6.58 -1.91
C TRP A 136 -22.33 -5.85 -2.96
N GLU A 137 -22.11 -4.55 -3.06
CA GLU A 137 -22.72 -3.66 -4.04
C GLU A 137 -21.71 -2.66 -4.56
N ILE A 138 -21.89 -2.21 -5.79
CA ILE A 138 -21.08 -1.18 -6.44
C ILE A 138 -21.99 -0.04 -6.85
N GLY A 139 -21.77 1.16 -6.28
CA GLY A 139 -22.57 2.35 -6.61
C GLY A 139 -24.08 2.16 -6.34
N GLY A 140 -24.45 1.32 -5.37
CA GLY A 140 -25.82 1.00 -5.02
C GLY A 140 -26.45 -0.16 -5.83
N GLU A 141 -25.71 -0.78 -6.74
CA GLU A 141 -26.15 -1.99 -7.45
C GLU A 141 -25.70 -3.23 -6.70
N GLU A 142 -26.66 -3.99 -6.15
CA GLU A 142 -26.39 -5.25 -5.44
C GLU A 142 -25.90 -6.33 -6.40
N LEU A 143 -24.91 -7.10 -5.96
CA LEU A 143 -24.37 -8.25 -6.65
C LEU A 143 -24.56 -9.50 -5.80
N GLU A 144 -24.47 -10.68 -6.45
CA GLU A 144 -24.66 -11.95 -5.76
C GLU A 144 -23.65 -12.13 -4.62
N ALA A 145 -24.15 -12.43 -3.42
CA ALA A 145 -23.32 -12.68 -2.26
C ALA A 145 -22.35 -13.84 -2.50
N GLN A 146 -21.11 -13.69 -2.00
CA GLN A 146 -20.06 -14.67 -2.24
C GLN A 146 -19.62 -15.36 -0.96
N PRO A 147 -19.77 -16.69 -0.88
CA PRO A 147 -19.12 -17.50 0.15
C PRO A 147 -17.63 -17.61 -0.16
N CYS A 148 -16.80 -17.15 0.78
CA CYS A 148 -15.34 -17.04 0.60
C CYS A 148 -14.62 -16.98 1.96
N ASP A 149 -13.29 -16.93 1.95
CA ASP A 149 -12.49 -16.66 3.14
C ASP A 149 -12.33 -15.16 3.40
N GLY A 150 -12.61 -14.33 2.39
CA GLY A 150 -12.55 -12.88 2.48
C GLY A 150 -12.65 -12.18 1.13
N MET A 151 -12.58 -10.86 1.17
CA MET A 151 -12.56 -9.96 0.01
C MET A 151 -11.46 -8.94 0.18
N ILE A 152 -10.75 -8.66 -0.90
CA ILE A 152 -9.68 -7.65 -1.00
C ILE A 152 -10.18 -6.56 -1.94
N CYS A 153 -10.16 -5.31 -1.49
CA CYS A 153 -10.28 -4.14 -2.33
C CYS A 153 -8.92 -3.42 -2.33
N CYS A 154 -8.26 -3.31 -3.49
CA CYS A 154 -6.91 -2.76 -3.54
C CYS A 154 -6.76 -1.60 -4.51
N THR A 155 -5.78 -0.74 -4.22
CA THR A 155 -5.28 0.31 -5.10
C THR A 155 -4.44 -0.28 -6.23
N PRO A 156 -4.06 0.52 -7.26
CA PRO A 156 -3.04 0.12 -8.22
C PRO A 156 -1.71 -0.27 -7.57
N SER A 157 -1.28 0.44 -6.53
CA SER A 157 -0.07 0.07 -5.75
C SER A 157 -0.24 -1.28 -5.06
N GLY A 158 -1.37 -1.50 -4.39
CA GLY A 158 -1.70 -2.74 -3.68
C GLY A 158 -1.99 -3.92 -4.61
N SER A 159 -2.21 -3.67 -5.91
CA SER A 159 -2.51 -4.72 -6.88
C SER A 159 -1.40 -5.77 -7.00
N THR A 160 -0.17 -5.40 -6.69
CA THR A 160 1.00 -6.29 -6.66
C THR A 160 1.29 -6.91 -5.29
N ALA A 161 0.45 -6.63 -4.27
CA ALA A 161 0.55 -7.16 -2.91
C ALA A 161 -0.39 -8.36 -2.69
N TYR A 162 -1.25 -8.32 -1.67
CA TYR A 162 -2.13 -9.44 -1.32
C TYR A 162 -3.13 -9.80 -2.43
N ASN A 163 -3.59 -8.80 -3.18
CA ASN A 163 -4.42 -8.99 -4.36
C ASN A 163 -3.80 -9.98 -5.36
N LEU A 164 -2.50 -9.81 -5.66
CA LEU A 164 -1.78 -10.66 -6.61
C LEU A 164 -1.79 -12.14 -6.18
N SER A 165 -1.58 -12.41 -4.88
CA SER A 165 -1.57 -13.75 -4.32
C SER A 165 -2.92 -14.47 -4.47
N ASN A 166 -4.01 -13.72 -4.67
CA ASN A 166 -5.36 -14.24 -4.86
C ASN A 166 -5.82 -14.19 -6.33
N GLY A 167 -4.89 -14.00 -7.28
CA GLY A 167 -5.21 -13.99 -8.70
C GLY A 167 -5.87 -12.71 -9.19
N GLY A 168 -5.82 -11.63 -8.43
CA GLY A 168 -6.29 -10.33 -8.85
C GLY A 168 -5.42 -9.69 -9.93
N PRO A 169 -5.94 -8.73 -10.70
CA PRO A 169 -5.22 -8.09 -11.79
C PRO A 169 -4.09 -7.20 -11.28
N VAL A 170 -2.99 -7.11 -12.04
CA VAL A 170 -1.96 -6.10 -11.84
C VAL A 170 -2.43 -4.79 -12.50
N MET A 171 -2.42 -3.70 -11.73
CA MET A 171 -2.80 -2.37 -12.19
C MET A 171 -1.59 -1.43 -12.19
N MET A 172 -1.49 -0.60 -13.22
CA MET A 172 -0.39 0.38 -13.34
C MET A 172 -0.58 1.54 -12.36
N TRP A 173 0.52 2.08 -11.85
CA TRP A 173 0.49 3.34 -11.10
C TRP A 173 -0.15 4.46 -11.93
N GLY A 174 -0.86 5.36 -11.26
CA GLY A 174 -1.55 6.47 -11.89
C GLY A 174 -2.94 6.13 -12.44
N LEU A 175 -3.41 4.88 -12.33
CA LEU A 175 -4.81 4.57 -12.57
C LEU A 175 -5.66 5.04 -11.40
N GLU A 176 -6.77 5.71 -11.69
CA GLU A 176 -7.82 6.01 -10.72
C GLU A 176 -8.86 4.88 -10.73
N ALA A 177 -8.46 3.74 -10.21
CA ALA A 177 -9.29 2.54 -10.15
C ALA A 177 -8.98 1.74 -8.88
N MET A 178 -9.90 0.89 -8.45
CA MET A 178 -9.70 -0.13 -7.43
C MET A 178 -9.99 -1.51 -8.01
N ALA A 179 -9.28 -2.55 -7.55
CA ALA A 179 -9.62 -3.93 -7.90
C ALA A 179 -10.25 -4.63 -6.70
N ILE A 180 -11.26 -5.44 -6.97
CA ILE A 180 -11.97 -6.26 -5.99
C ILE A 180 -11.68 -7.71 -6.31
N THR A 181 -11.14 -8.45 -5.35
CA THR A 181 -10.73 -9.85 -5.50
C THR A 181 -11.18 -10.65 -4.29
N PHE A 182 -11.74 -11.83 -4.52
CA PHE A 182 -12.16 -12.73 -3.45
C PHE A 182 -11.00 -13.64 -3.01
N VAL A 183 -10.90 -13.91 -1.71
CA VAL A 183 -9.96 -14.87 -1.14
C VAL A 183 -10.65 -16.23 -1.09
N ALA A 184 -10.10 -17.23 -1.77
CA ALA A 184 -10.63 -18.60 -1.83
C ALA A 184 -12.17 -18.67 -2.02
N PRO A 185 -12.74 -18.04 -3.06
CA PRO A 185 -14.19 -18.07 -3.28
C PRO A 185 -14.68 -19.49 -3.52
N HIS A 186 -15.84 -19.84 -2.94
CA HIS A 186 -16.50 -21.12 -3.16
C HIS A 186 -17.42 -21.12 -4.40
N SER A 187 -17.31 -20.12 -5.24
CA SER A 187 -18.03 -19.99 -6.51
C SER A 187 -17.05 -20.08 -7.68
N LEU A 188 -17.36 -20.93 -8.66
CA LEU A 188 -16.60 -21.02 -9.92
C LEU A 188 -16.79 -19.79 -10.82
N HIS A 189 -17.76 -18.93 -10.52
CA HIS A 189 -18.10 -17.74 -11.29
C HIS A 189 -17.52 -16.44 -10.68
N ALA A 190 -16.98 -16.48 -9.46
CA ALA A 190 -16.32 -15.32 -8.87
C ALA A 190 -15.11 -14.90 -9.73
N ARG A 191 -15.09 -13.64 -10.13
CA ARG A 191 -14.00 -13.05 -10.92
C ARG A 191 -13.57 -11.74 -10.29
N PRO A 192 -12.27 -11.43 -10.29
CA PRO A 192 -11.81 -10.09 -9.94
C PRO A 192 -12.46 -9.04 -10.84
N LEU A 193 -12.79 -7.89 -10.25
CA LEU A 193 -13.39 -6.77 -10.94
C LEU A 193 -12.52 -5.53 -10.73
N VAL A 194 -12.34 -4.73 -11.79
CA VAL A 194 -11.71 -3.41 -11.71
C VAL A 194 -12.79 -2.34 -11.83
N VAL A 195 -12.85 -1.44 -10.86
CA VAL A 195 -13.84 -0.38 -10.75
C VAL A 195 -13.15 0.97 -10.84
N PRO A 196 -13.56 1.88 -11.75
CA PRO A 196 -12.99 3.22 -11.85
C PRO A 196 -13.42 4.09 -10.66
N ARG A 197 -12.77 5.26 -10.49
CA ARG A 197 -13.22 6.29 -9.55
C ARG A 197 -14.69 6.66 -9.83
N GLY A 198 -15.46 6.81 -8.78
CA GLY A 198 -16.85 7.25 -8.78
C GLY A 198 -17.74 6.37 -7.92
N PRO A 199 -18.04 5.11 -8.32
CA PRO A 199 -18.85 4.24 -7.49
C PRO A 199 -18.05 3.66 -6.31
N ASP A 200 -18.62 3.73 -5.10
CA ASP A 200 -18.09 3.06 -3.92
C ASP A 200 -18.50 1.57 -3.91
N LEU A 201 -17.63 0.74 -3.32
CA LEU A 201 -17.94 -0.64 -2.92
C LEU A 201 -18.57 -0.62 -1.53
N THR A 202 -19.75 -1.20 -1.34
CA THR A 202 -20.26 -1.55 -0.01
C THR A 202 -20.11 -3.05 0.21
N VAL A 203 -19.54 -3.44 1.36
CA VAL A 203 -19.43 -4.86 1.75
C VAL A 203 -20.25 -5.09 3.01
N THR A 204 -21.14 -6.07 2.99
CA THR A 204 -22.01 -6.43 4.11
C THR A 204 -21.69 -7.83 4.59
N ASN A 205 -21.48 -8.00 5.89
CA ASN A 205 -21.36 -9.34 6.48
C ASN A 205 -22.73 -10.00 6.54
N GLN A 206 -22.98 -10.96 5.66
CA GLN A 206 -24.20 -11.78 5.67
C GLN A 206 -24.08 -13.04 6.53
N THR A 207 -22.91 -13.30 7.11
CA THR A 207 -22.68 -14.44 8.00
C THR A 207 -23.44 -14.25 9.31
N ALA A 208 -24.35 -15.18 9.63
CA ALA A 208 -25.18 -15.07 10.82
C ALA A 208 -24.44 -15.35 12.15
N GLN A 209 -23.34 -16.10 12.10
CA GLN A 209 -22.77 -16.76 13.29
C GLN A 209 -21.50 -16.11 13.85
N HIS A 210 -20.84 -15.25 13.09
CA HIS A 210 -19.60 -14.58 13.52
C HIS A 210 -19.33 -13.29 12.75
N ALA A 211 -18.56 -12.42 13.39
CA ALA A 211 -18.10 -11.20 12.78
C ALA A 211 -17.01 -11.46 11.74
N VAL A 212 -16.79 -10.47 10.88
CA VAL A 212 -15.61 -10.39 10.00
C VAL A 212 -14.72 -9.25 10.46
N THR A 213 -13.41 -9.44 10.33
CA THR A 213 -12.42 -8.43 10.64
C THR A 213 -12.13 -7.59 9.40
N VAL A 214 -12.04 -6.28 9.58
CA VAL A 214 -11.62 -5.33 8.54
C VAL A 214 -10.18 -4.94 8.78
N LEU A 215 -9.34 -5.15 7.76
CA LEU A 215 -7.93 -4.77 7.77
C LEU A 215 -7.70 -3.64 6.77
N VAL A 216 -6.88 -2.67 7.14
CA VAL A 216 -6.39 -1.60 6.27
C VAL A 216 -4.87 -1.68 6.24
N ASP A 217 -4.29 -1.95 5.07
CA ASP A 217 -2.85 -2.20 4.91
C ASP A 217 -2.31 -3.21 5.95
N GLY A 218 -3.05 -4.30 6.15
CA GLY A 218 -2.69 -5.36 7.08
C GLY A 218 -2.96 -5.09 8.57
N ASN A 219 -3.48 -3.91 8.95
CA ASN A 219 -3.80 -3.58 10.34
C ASN A 219 -5.30 -3.66 10.59
N ALA A 220 -5.72 -4.36 11.64
CA ALA A 220 -7.12 -4.43 12.03
C ALA A 220 -7.63 -3.05 12.46
N VAL A 221 -8.71 -2.59 11.83
CA VAL A 221 -9.35 -1.30 12.13
C VAL A 221 -10.75 -1.45 12.71
N GLY A 222 -11.35 -2.63 12.62
CA GLY A 222 -12.68 -2.89 13.18
C GLY A 222 -13.19 -4.27 12.79
N GLU A 223 -14.40 -4.55 13.24
CA GLU A 223 -15.16 -5.76 12.92
C GLU A 223 -16.57 -5.38 12.44
N LEU A 224 -17.12 -6.19 11.52
CA LEU A 224 -18.52 -6.12 11.13
C LEU A 224 -19.25 -7.31 11.74
N GLY A 225 -20.21 -7.03 12.60
CA GLY A 225 -21.20 -8.02 13.07
C GLY A 225 -22.09 -8.48 11.91
N SER A 226 -23.03 -9.40 12.21
CA SER A 226 -24.02 -9.85 11.20
C SER A 226 -24.88 -8.67 10.74
N ARG A 227 -24.97 -8.46 9.42
CA ARG A 227 -25.69 -7.36 8.75
C ARG A 227 -25.02 -5.98 8.86
N ASP A 228 -23.89 -5.86 9.52
CA ASP A 228 -23.11 -4.63 9.46
C ASP A 228 -22.37 -4.53 8.11
N SER A 229 -22.10 -3.28 7.71
CA SER A 229 -21.44 -2.99 6.44
C SER A 229 -20.32 -1.97 6.59
N LEU A 230 -19.40 -1.97 5.63
CA LEU A 230 -18.44 -0.91 5.39
C LEU A 230 -18.58 -0.40 3.95
N SER A 231 -18.17 0.85 3.72
CA SER A 231 -18.01 1.41 2.38
C SER A 231 -16.53 1.62 2.08
N VAL A 232 -16.12 1.31 0.86
CA VAL A 232 -14.75 1.53 0.35
C VAL A 232 -14.83 2.28 -0.97
N GLY A 233 -14.18 3.42 -1.04
CA GLY A 233 -14.05 4.20 -2.27
C GLY A 233 -12.61 4.62 -2.53
N ILE A 234 -12.33 5.16 -3.72
CA ILE A 234 -11.03 5.76 -4.01
C ILE A 234 -10.91 7.05 -3.18
N GLY A 235 -9.84 7.15 -2.40
CA GLY A 235 -9.58 8.28 -1.52
C GLY A 235 -9.22 9.56 -2.27
N ASP A 236 -9.37 10.70 -1.60
CA ASP A 236 -8.97 12.01 -2.14
C ASP A 236 -7.49 12.31 -1.87
N GLU A 237 -6.90 11.66 -0.88
CA GLU A 237 -5.48 11.80 -0.58
C GLU A 237 -4.65 10.88 -1.49
N THR A 238 -3.48 11.37 -1.89
CA THR A 238 -2.48 10.59 -2.62
C THR A 238 -1.26 10.36 -1.74
N SER A 239 -0.63 9.21 -1.90
CA SER A 239 0.68 8.92 -1.32
C SER A 239 1.77 9.16 -2.36
N LEU A 240 2.92 9.71 -1.95
CA LEU A 240 3.94 10.20 -2.87
C LEU A 240 5.16 9.27 -2.87
N LEU A 241 5.36 8.55 -3.97
CA LEU A 241 6.49 7.65 -4.16
C LEU A 241 7.61 8.33 -4.94
N GLY A 242 8.77 8.53 -4.31
CA GLY A 242 10.00 8.98 -4.96
C GLY A 242 10.68 7.85 -5.74
N VAL A 243 10.98 8.06 -7.02
CA VAL A 243 11.67 7.06 -7.85
C VAL A 243 12.77 7.72 -8.66
N LEU A 244 13.87 7.00 -8.92
CA LEU A 244 14.88 7.48 -9.86
C LEU A 244 14.27 7.60 -11.26
N PRO A 245 14.72 8.55 -12.11
CA PRO A 245 14.12 8.83 -13.42
C PRO A 245 14.02 7.61 -14.33
N GLU A 246 14.99 6.70 -14.28
CA GLU A 246 15.05 5.46 -15.06
C GLU A 246 14.09 4.37 -14.58
N ILE A 247 13.56 4.48 -13.36
CA ILE A 247 12.65 3.47 -12.80
C ILE A 247 11.23 3.76 -13.26
N THR A 248 10.65 2.83 -14.01
CA THR A 248 9.26 2.89 -14.49
C THR A 248 8.45 1.73 -13.92
N PHE A 249 7.13 1.78 -14.03
CA PHE A 249 6.28 0.64 -13.68
C PHE A 249 6.68 -0.60 -14.48
N PHE A 250 6.96 -0.46 -15.78
CA PHE A 250 7.34 -1.59 -16.64
C PHE A 250 8.70 -2.17 -16.31
N SER A 251 9.69 -1.34 -15.93
CA SER A 251 10.98 -1.86 -15.45
C SER A 251 10.78 -2.70 -14.18
N ARG A 252 9.93 -2.25 -13.24
CA ARG A 252 9.59 -3.00 -12.03
C ARG A 252 8.82 -4.28 -12.34
N TYR A 253 7.86 -4.21 -13.25
CA TYR A 253 7.12 -5.39 -13.68
C TYR A 253 8.06 -6.47 -14.24
N HIS A 254 9.01 -6.08 -15.10
CA HIS A 254 10.01 -6.99 -15.66
C HIS A 254 10.96 -7.56 -14.58
N ASP A 255 11.38 -6.74 -13.61
CA ASP A 255 12.27 -7.17 -12.52
C ASP A 255 11.63 -8.19 -11.58
N VAL A 256 10.30 -8.10 -11.38
CA VAL A 256 9.54 -8.97 -10.46
C VAL A 256 8.94 -10.17 -11.17
N PHE A 257 8.55 -10.03 -12.44
CA PHE A 257 7.94 -11.07 -13.28
C PHE A 257 8.79 -11.30 -14.55
N PRO A 258 9.92 -11.98 -14.43
CA PRO A 258 10.84 -12.22 -15.54
C PRO A 258 10.26 -13.13 -16.63
#